data_5b4d2986e1973cec8245a1ffda29948a
#
_entry.id   5b4d2986e1973cec8245a1ffda29948a
#
_cell.length_a   1.000
_cell.length_b   1.000
_cell.length_c   1.000
_cell.angle_alpha   90.00
_cell.angle_beta   90.00
_cell.angle_gamma   90.00
#
_symmetry.space_group_name_H-M   'P 1'
#
loop_
_entity.id
_entity.type
_entity.pdbx_description
1 polymer ?
#
loop_
_entity_poly.entity_id
_entity_poly.type
_entity_poly.pdbx_seq_one_letter_code
_entity_poly.pdbx_strand_id
1 'polypeptide(L)'
;MRQRFLVAAALTAALCPCSRVLAAGSELIPETTANRHGLTRPWFTQVELDGGRGRICDIVLEGGILYAQTDTAMLHAIDAETGKTLWAKQIGRPRHPSLTPGANRDLLGIINGSRLYVVNRYNGDLLYETEVNGAPGAGPALSAKRVYVPTVTGLVIAYRLQPLVDPMQELGKVKKDLTPEEKAKLDEERRQNIRLRQEFIPPLSCQSFGRTLVQPLVTRETSSEEYAAWPTDRGFLNIGRIDRQAEDMISLKYRLETAAPIVCRPAYLPPDPKVTGDSGLIFVGSRDGFLHAIQEKTGESLWRFSTGEPIAQSPAVIDTRVYVCTQLGGMYCLEAKTGKDLWWSPNIVQFVSASKGRVYAADQIGRILVLNVENGSRLDTIAAENVPIKLSNSDTDRLYLANDKGLIQCLHEVEQVEPLPHGQDRKQAAETEEKPAVAQKKIETGEAKEKPAKKDRVAPKEKKEQVAPIPKEKKERPLKKAKAGKKGADGKAADGGGADQGANPFMQGGGADGGAFGAPAGGKAKGGKAKGNQNQADGNPFQ
;
A
#
# COMPACT_ATOMS: atom_id res chain seq x y z
N MET A 1 15.04 98.06 21.12
CA MET A 1 15.48 97.11 20.10
C MET A 1 16.54 96.20 20.68
N ARG A 2 16.19 95.02 21.13
CA ARG A 2 17.12 93.93 21.46
C ARG A 2 16.37 92.62 21.30
N GLN A 3 16.66 91.90 20.22
CA GLN A 3 16.20 90.58 19.97
C GLN A 3 16.92 89.62 20.92
N ARG A 4 16.13 88.81 21.62
CA ARG A 4 16.65 87.64 22.40
C ARG A 4 16.34 86.39 21.62
N PHE A 5 17.39 85.74 21.17
CA PHE A 5 17.33 84.39 20.63
C PHE A 5 17.18 83.35 21.75
N LEU A 6 16.10 82.61 21.76
CA LEU A 6 15.91 81.39 22.57
C LEU A 6 16.33 80.20 21.73
N VAL A 7 17.39 79.52 22.15
CA VAL A 7 17.83 78.25 21.61
C VAL A 7 17.06 77.17 22.35
N ALA A 8 16.13 76.48 21.63
CA ALA A 8 15.46 75.32 22.12
C ALA A 8 16.26 74.11 21.74
N ALA A 9 16.88 73.41 22.71
CA ALA A 9 17.52 72.15 22.52
C ALA A 9 16.45 71.05 22.45
N ALA A 10 16.23 70.47 21.27
CA ALA A 10 15.37 69.31 21.08
C ALA A 10 16.16 68.04 21.41
N LEU A 11 15.82 67.40 22.52
CA LEU A 11 16.24 65.98 22.83
C LEU A 11 15.46 65.06 21.93
N THR A 12 16.06 64.56 20.87
CA THR A 12 15.55 63.38 20.09
C THR A 12 15.87 62.12 20.83
N ALA A 13 14.91 61.58 21.58
CA ALA A 13 14.94 60.22 22.08
C ALA A 13 14.80 59.30 20.90
N ALA A 14 15.86 58.57 20.53
CA ALA A 14 15.86 57.52 19.58
C ALA A 14 15.08 56.31 20.18
N LEU A 15 13.79 56.24 19.85
CA LEU A 15 12.99 55.02 20.01
C LEU A 15 13.51 53.99 19.00
N CYS A 16 14.39 53.10 19.47
CA CYS A 16 14.69 51.85 18.78
C CYS A 16 13.39 51.02 18.71
N PRO A 17 12.82 50.77 17.54
CA PRO A 17 11.78 49.77 17.46
C PRO A 17 12.47 48.43 17.71
N CYS A 18 12.38 47.90 18.93
CA CYS A 18 12.53 46.50 19.17
C CYS A 18 11.44 45.81 18.35
N SER A 19 11.73 45.56 17.09
CA SER A 19 11.02 44.56 16.31
C SER A 19 11.12 43.25 17.11
N ARG A 20 10.06 42.97 17.87
CA ARG A 20 9.78 41.60 18.28
C ARG A 20 9.67 40.82 16.96
N VAL A 21 10.78 40.26 16.52
CA VAL A 21 10.76 39.09 15.63
C VAL A 21 10.00 38.06 16.45
N LEU A 22 8.69 38.02 16.26
CA LEU A 22 7.93 36.80 16.51
C LEU A 22 8.70 35.75 15.75
N ALA A 23 9.46 34.93 16.46
CA ALA A 23 10.05 33.75 15.91
C ALA A 23 8.86 32.95 15.33
N ALA A 24 8.61 33.11 14.05
CA ALA A 24 7.79 32.18 13.31
C ALA A 24 8.39 30.84 13.64
N GLY A 25 7.65 30.04 14.42
CA GLY A 25 8.12 28.73 14.88
C GLY A 25 8.69 28.01 13.67
N SER A 26 9.91 27.57 13.77
CA SER A 26 10.59 26.82 12.71
C SER A 26 9.66 25.68 12.31
N GLU A 27 9.19 25.67 11.06
CA GLU A 27 8.34 24.62 10.51
C GLU A 27 9.09 23.28 10.40
N LEU A 28 10.40 23.32 10.58
CA LEU A 28 11.28 22.16 10.71
C LEU A 28 11.47 21.79 12.18
N ILE A 29 11.58 20.53 12.48
CA ILE A 29 12.08 20.07 13.78
C ILE A 29 13.56 20.50 13.89
N PRO A 30 13.94 21.35 14.85
CA PRO A 30 15.32 21.79 15.00
C PRO A 30 16.25 20.59 15.16
N GLU A 31 17.41 20.63 14.53
CA GLU A 31 18.38 19.54 14.58
C GLU A 31 18.84 19.26 16.02
N THR A 32 19.00 20.31 16.83
CA THR A 32 19.30 20.17 18.26
C THR A 32 18.21 19.43 19.02
N THR A 33 16.94 19.60 18.62
CA THR A 33 15.82 18.86 19.20
C THR A 33 15.85 17.42 18.72
N ALA A 34 16.00 17.19 17.42
CA ALA A 34 16.11 15.82 16.88
C ALA A 34 17.23 15.03 17.56
N ASN A 35 18.42 15.62 17.69
CA ASN A 35 19.58 14.96 18.31
C ASN A 35 19.37 14.61 19.79
N ARG A 36 18.63 15.44 20.54
CA ARG A 36 18.27 15.11 21.95
C ARG A 36 17.45 13.83 22.05
N HIS A 37 16.65 13.54 21.04
CA HIS A 37 15.81 12.34 20.98
C HIS A 37 16.46 11.17 20.22
N GLY A 38 17.78 11.29 19.91
CA GLY A 38 18.54 10.28 19.17
C GLY A 38 18.18 10.17 17.69
N LEU A 39 17.60 11.24 17.13
CA LEU A 39 17.27 11.35 15.72
C LEU A 39 18.18 12.35 15.01
N THR A 40 18.39 12.16 13.73
CA THR A 40 19.04 13.11 12.83
C THR A 40 18.14 13.42 11.65
N ARG A 41 18.32 14.59 11.05
CA ARG A 41 17.61 15.03 9.86
C ARG A 41 18.57 15.02 8.66
N PRO A 42 18.63 13.94 7.86
CA PRO A 42 19.54 13.86 6.72
C PRO A 42 19.19 14.88 5.64
N TRP A 43 17.90 15.17 5.44
CA TRP A 43 17.46 16.11 4.43
C TRP A 43 16.11 16.76 4.77
N PHE A 44 15.87 17.88 4.13
CA PHE A 44 14.56 18.50 3.94
C PHE A 44 14.47 19.06 2.54
N THR A 45 13.27 19.16 2.01
CA THR A 45 13.02 19.72 0.68
C THR A 45 11.77 20.59 0.70
N GLN A 46 11.78 21.60 -0.17
CA GLN A 46 10.64 22.50 -0.38
C GLN A 46 10.01 22.15 -1.72
N VAL A 47 8.77 21.67 -1.71
CA VAL A 47 7.96 21.47 -2.90
C VAL A 47 7.55 22.85 -3.44
N GLU A 48 7.74 23.07 -4.73
CA GLU A 48 7.29 24.29 -5.38
C GLU A 48 5.76 24.31 -5.48
N LEU A 49 5.16 25.30 -4.85
CA LEU A 49 3.71 25.53 -4.86
C LEU A 49 3.38 26.75 -5.71
N ASP A 50 2.32 26.66 -6.49
CA ASP A 50 1.91 27.74 -7.39
C ASP A 50 1.47 29.00 -6.61
N GLY A 51 2.14 30.10 -6.88
CA GLY A 51 1.77 31.46 -6.44
C GLY A 51 1.53 31.65 -4.94
N GLY A 52 2.10 30.82 -4.05
CA GLY A 52 1.96 30.93 -2.60
C GLY A 52 0.55 30.62 -2.06
N ARG A 53 -0.36 30.12 -2.89
CA ARG A 53 -1.71 29.68 -2.53
C ARG A 53 -1.89 28.19 -2.63
N GLY A 54 -1.00 27.48 -3.34
CA GLY A 54 -1.02 26.04 -3.47
C GLY A 54 -0.79 25.35 -2.12
N ARG A 55 -1.37 24.17 -1.94
CA ARG A 55 -1.19 23.32 -0.76
C ARG A 55 -0.89 21.90 -1.16
N ILE A 56 -0.14 21.20 -0.33
CA ILE A 56 -0.05 19.76 -0.41
C ILE A 56 -1.38 19.16 0.05
N CYS A 57 -2.00 18.35 -0.80
CA CYS A 57 -3.23 17.63 -0.50
C CYS A 57 -2.94 16.24 0.06
N ASP A 58 -1.91 15.59 -0.46
CA ASP A 58 -1.59 14.21 -0.09
C ASP A 58 -0.10 13.91 -0.32
N ILE A 59 0.44 12.99 0.50
CA ILE A 59 1.80 12.47 0.35
C ILE A 59 1.75 10.95 0.54
N VAL A 60 2.29 10.23 -0.43
CA VAL A 60 2.36 8.77 -0.40
C VAL A 60 3.79 8.32 -0.60
N LEU A 61 4.22 7.35 0.19
CA LEU A 61 5.48 6.63 0.01
C LEU A 61 5.19 5.29 -0.69
N GLU A 62 5.89 5.04 -1.77
CA GLU A 62 5.81 3.76 -2.45
C GLU A 62 7.17 3.42 -3.06
N GLY A 63 7.76 2.30 -2.62
CA GLY A 63 9.01 1.77 -3.16
C GLY A 63 10.14 2.78 -3.21
N GLY A 64 10.39 3.52 -2.13
CA GLY A 64 11.49 4.46 -1.99
C GLY A 64 11.28 5.83 -2.68
N ILE A 65 10.07 6.13 -3.18
CA ILE A 65 9.73 7.43 -3.77
C ILE A 65 8.55 8.04 -3.01
N LEU A 66 8.71 9.29 -2.58
CA LEU A 66 7.64 10.11 -2.02
C LEU A 66 6.93 10.86 -3.14
N TYR A 67 5.62 10.69 -3.22
CA TYR A 67 4.76 11.40 -4.16
C TYR A 67 3.98 12.47 -3.41
N ALA A 68 4.34 13.73 -3.59
CA ALA A 68 3.61 14.86 -3.02
C ALA A 68 2.68 15.46 -4.07
N GLN A 69 1.39 15.45 -3.76
CA GLN A 69 0.32 15.93 -4.63
C GLN A 69 -0.22 17.26 -4.15
N THR A 70 -0.39 18.20 -5.07
CA THR A 70 -0.90 19.55 -4.76
C THR A 70 -2.33 19.75 -5.23
N ASP A 71 -3.01 20.75 -4.69
CA ASP A 71 -4.36 21.19 -5.08
C ASP A 71 -4.42 21.77 -6.50
N THR A 72 -3.28 22.13 -7.08
CA THR A 72 -3.14 22.56 -8.47
C THR A 72 -2.89 21.43 -9.46
N ALA A 73 -3.04 20.18 -9.03
CA ALA A 73 -2.77 18.97 -9.80
C ALA A 73 -1.29 18.83 -10.22
N MET A 74 -0.36 19.47 -9.51
CA MET A 74 1.06 19.18 -9.61
C MET A 74 1.39 17.95 -8.77
N LEU A 75 2.20 17.08 -9.32
CA LEU A 75 2.74 15.92 -8.64
C LEU A 75 4.25 15.98 -8.64
N HIS A 76 4.84 15.88 -7.47
CA HIS A 76 6.28 15.86 -7.25
C HIS A 76 6.69 14.46 -6.80
N ALA A 77 7.63 13.86 -7.50
CA ALA A 77 8.29 12.62 -7.08
C ALA A 77 9.64 12.96 -6.48
N ILE A 78 9.84 12.55 -5.25
CA ILE A 78 11.00 12.88 -4.44
C ILE A 78 11.63 11.57 -3.99
N ASP A 79 12.92 11.43 -4.18
CA ASP A 79 13.68 10.30 -3.65
C ASP A 79 13.62 10.31 -2.11
N ALA A 80 13.14 9.23 -1.53
CA ALA A 80 12.83 9.17 -0.11
C ALA A 80 14.08 9.20 0.79
N GLU A 81 15.24 8.74 0.29
CA GLU A 81 16.47 8.72 1.08
C GLU A 81 17.28 10.01 0.96
N THR A 82 17.25 10.65 -0.19
CA THR A 82 18.07 11.85 -0.44
C THR A 82 17.29 13.16 -0.40
N GLY A 83 15.96 13.11 -0.45
CA GLY A 83 15.10 14.30 -0.54
C GLY A 83 15.19 15.02 -1.88
N LYS A 84 15.88 14.45 -2.87
CA LYS A 84 16.05 15.04 -4.19
C LYS A 84 14.77 14.86 -5.02
N THR A 85 14.28 15.95 -5.61
CA THR A 85 13.18 15.86 -6.58
C THR A 85 13.66 15.14 -7.84
N LEU A 86 13.03 14.01 -8.15
CA LEU A 86 13.29 13.22 -9.35
C LEU A 86 12.61 13.89 -10.55
N TRP A 87 11.37 14.25 -10.39
CA TRP A 87 10.59 14.99 -11.38
C TRP A 87 9.39 15.69 -10.72
N ALA A 88 8.90 16.73 -11.40
CA ALA A 88 7.67 17.42 -11.02
C ALA A 88 6.87 17.70 -12.30
N LYS A 89 5.60 17.26 -12.34
CA LYS A 89 4.74 17.42 -13.52
C LYS A 89 3.31 17.71 -13.12
N GLN A 90 2.64 18.51 -13.92
CA GLN A 90 1.21 18.70 -13.80
C GLN A 90 0.49 17.53 -14.43
N ILE A 91 -0.26 16.77 -13.61
CA ILE A 91 -1.02 15.59 -14.03
C ILE A 91 -2.49 15.82 -13.72
N GLY A 92 -3.25 16.13 -14.76
CA GLY A 92 -4.65 16.50 -14.64
C GLY A 92 -4.89 18.00 -14.75
N ARG A 93 -6.09 18.41 -14.37
CA ARG A 93 -6.54 19.80 -14.46
C ARG A 93 -6.54 20.45 -13.07
N PRO A 94 -5.99 21.66 -12.93
CA PRO A 94 -6.14 22.46 -11.70
C PRO A 94 -7.61 22.61 -11.34
N ARG A 95 -7.91 22.69 -10.05
CA ARG A 95 -9.27 22.80 -9.48
C ARG A 95 -10.16 21.56 -9.59
N HIS A 96 -9.69 20.47 -10.23
CA HIS A 96 -10.32 19.17 -10.08
C HIS A 96 -9.68 18.45 -8.88
N PRO A 97 -10.48 17.79 -8.02
CA PRO A 97 -9.93 17.04 -6.90
C PRO A 97 -9.05 15.91 -7.42
N SER A 98 -7.87 15.82 -6.86
CA SER A 98 -6.98 14.67 -7.08
C SER A 98 -7.15 13.71 -5.91
N LEU A 99 -7.22 12.42 -6.22
CA LEU A 99 -7.32 11.36 -5.22
C LEU A 99 -5.93 10.76 -4.96
N THR A 100 -5.77 10.13 -3.79
CA THR A 100 -4.53 9.47 -3.37
C THR A 100 -3.94 8.62 -4.49
N PRO A 101 -2.71 8.86 -4.94
CA PRO A 101 -2.11 8.08 -6.01
C PRO A 101 -1.86 6.64 -5.57
N GLY A 102 -1.85 5.72 -6.53
CA GLY A 102 -1.45 4.34 -6.30
C GLY A 102 -0.29 3.98 -7.22
N ALA A 103 0.66 3.20 -6.74
CA ALA A 103 1.81 2.79 -7.53
C ALA A 103 1.99 1.27 -7.57
N ASN A 104 2.67 0.80 -8.60
CA ASN A 104 3.30 -0.51 -8.64
C ASN A 104 4.80 -0.34 -8.89
N ARG A 105 5.49 -1.41 -9.25
CA ARG A 105 6.93 -1.39 -9.49
C ARG A 105 7.36 -0.32 -10.52
N ASP A 106 6.58 -0.13 -11.60
CA ASP A 106 6.98 0.63 -12.78
C ASP A 106 6.08 1.84 -13.08
N LEU A 107 4.85 1.84 -12.58
CA LEU A 107 3.79 2.75 -12.95
C LEU A 107 3.20 3.44 -11.72
N LEU A 108 2.68 4.64 -11.95
CA LEU A 108 1.93 5.41 -10.99
C LEU A 108 0.58 5.78 -11.59
N GLY A 109 -0.50 5.48 -10.90
CA GLY A 109 -1.87 5.84 -11.27
C GLY A 109 -2.37 7.01 -10.47
N ILE A 110 -2.97 7.97 -11.12
CA ILE A 110 -3.52 9.18 -10.53
C ILE A 110 -4.94 9.37 -11.05
N ILE A 111 -5.86 9.72 -10.18
CA ILE A 111 -7.20 10.16 -10.57
C ILE A 111 -7.33 11.64 -10.26
N ASN A 112 -7.67 12.43 -11.28
CA ASN A 112 -7.99 13.84 -11.13
C ASN A 112 -9.37 14.11 -11.76
N GLY A 113 -10.33 14.48 -10.92
CA GLY A 113 -11.74 14.54 -11.32
C GLY A 113 -12.30 13.19 -11.70
N SER A 114 -12.73 13.02 -12.96
CA SER A 114 -13.24 11.77 -13.51
C SER A 114 -12.25 11.06 -14.43
N ARG A 115 -10.98 11.48 -14.47
CA ARG A 115 -9.98 10.91 -15.38
C ARG A 115 -8.90 10.16 -14.62
N LEU A 116 -8.56 9.01 -15.16
CA LEU A 116 -7.43 8.19 -14.75
C LEU A 116 -6.22 8.51 -15.64
N TYR A 117 -5.11 8.84 -15.02
CA TYR A 117 -3.80 9.02 -15.64
C TYR A 117 -2.87 7.94 -15.13
N VAL A 118 -2.17 7.28 -16.03
CA VAL A 118 -1.10 6.33 -15.68
C VAL A 118 0.20 6.86 -16.25
N VAL A 119 1.16 7.08 -15.37
CA VAL A 119 2.46 7.66 -15.72
C VAL A 119 3.58 6.70 -15.36
N ASN A 120 4.72 6.86 -16.02
CA ASN A 120 5.96 6.23 -15.62
C ASN A 120 6.39 6.81 -14.26
N ARG A 121 6.59 5.97 -13.24
CA ARG A 121 6.90 6.43 -11.90
C ARG A 121 8.29 7.08 -11.77
N TYR A 122 9.23 6.80 -12.67
CA TYR A 122 10.62 7.26 -12.59
C TYR A 122 10.87 8.61 -13.28
N ASN A 123 10.10 8.92 -14.33
CA ASN A 123 10.27 10.16 -15.09
C ASN A 123 8.98 10.98 -15.23
N GLY A 124 7.83 10.48 -14.77
CA GLY A 124 6.55 11.16 -14.82
C GLY A 124 5.93 11.26 -16.22
N ASP A 125 6.41 10.51 -17.21
CA ASP A 125 5.85 10.54 -18.56
C ASP A 125 4.47 9.89 -18.59
N LEU A 126 3.52 10.57 -19.23
CA LEU A 126 2.16 10.06 -19.40
C LEU A 126 2.17 8.88 -20.38
N LEU A 127 1.70 7.73 -19.91
CA LEU A 127 1.66 6.49 -20.67
C LEU A 127 0.25 6.10 -21.11
N TYR A 128 -0.76 6.45 -20.31
CA TYR A 128 -2.14 6.10 -20.56
C TYR A 128 -3.08 7.09 -19.88
N GLU A 129 -4.15 7.47 -20.56
CA GLU A 129 -5.20 8.36 -20.04
C GLU A 129 -6.56 7.82 -20.47
N THR A 130 -7.51 7.79 -19.55
CA THR A 130 -8.89 7.40 -19.86
C THR A 130 -9.88 8.08 -18.94
N GLU A 131 -11.12 8.23 -19.40
CA GLU A 131 -12.22 8.66 -18.56
C GLU A 131 -12.76 7.47 -17.76
N VAL A 132 -13.00 7.67 -16.47
CA VAL A 132 -13.54 6.63 -15.59
C VAL A 132 -15.05 6.55 -15.80
N ASN A 133 -15.55 5.34 -16.01
CA ASN A 133 -17.00 5.11 -16.12
C ASN A 133 -17.67 5.24 -14.74
N GLY A 134 -18.08 6.45 -14.39
CA GLY A 134 -18.70 6.80 -13.11
C GLY A 134 -17.81 7.71 -12.26
N ALA A 135 -18.34 8.15 -11.12
CA ALA A 135 -17.61 9.01 -10.19
C ALA A 135 -16.63 8.19 -9.35
N PRO A 136 -15.31 8.45 -9.42
CA PRO A 136 -14.35 7.77 -8.57
C PRO A 136 -14.60 8.05 -7.09
N GLY A 137 -14.54 7.02 -6.25
CA GLY A 137 -14.78 7.12 -4.81
C GLY A 137 -13.50 7.23 -3.99
N ALA A 138 -12.38 6.74 -4.51
CA ALA A 138 -11.06 6.80 -3.90
C ALA A 138 -9.97 6.65 -4.97
N GLY A 139 -8.72 6.76 -4.57
CA GLY A 139 -7.57 6.59 -5.45
C GLY A 139 -7.47 5.19 -6.06
N PRO A 140 -6.74 5.06 -7.17
CA PRO A 140 -6.59 3.79 -7.87
C PRO A 140 -5.60 2.89 -7.13
N ALA A 141 -5.76 1.57 -7.28
CA ALA A 141 -4.76 0.60 -6.88
C ALA A 141 -4.20 -0.10 -8.12
N LEU A 142 -2.89 -0.28 -8.16
CA LEU A 142 -2.21 -0.84 -9.32
C LEU A 142 -1.68 -2.24 -9.02
N SER A 143 -1.93 -3.13 -9.96
CA SER A 143 -1.19 -4.38 -10.09
C SER A 143 -0.17 -4.29 -11.23
N ALA A 144 0.54 -5.37 -11.49
CA ALA A 144 1.47 -5.43 -12.62
C ALA A 144 0.77 -5.21 -13.98
N LYS A 145 -0.51 -5.57 -14.10
CA LYS A 145 -1.24 -5.59 -15.37
C LYS A 145 -2.51 -4.74 -15.40
N ARG A 146 -2.98 -4.26 -14.26
CA ARG A 146 -4.29 -3.60 -14.14
C ARG A 146 -4.28 -2.44 -13.17
N VAL A 147 -5.23 -1.52 -13.40
CA VAL A 147 -5.55 -0.44 -12.47
C VAL A 147 -6.98 -0.64 -11.99
N TYR A 148 -7.15 -0.79 -10.68
CA TYR A 148 -8.44 -0.92 -10.03
C TYR A 148 -8.91 0.44 -9.56
N VAL A 149 -10.04 0.90 -10.07
CA VAL A 149 -10.65 2.18 -9.72
C VAL A 149 -11.97 1.93 -9.01
N PRO A 150 -12.08 2.29 -7.72
CA PRO A 150 -13.34 2.22 -7.00
C PRO A 150 -14.23 3.41 -7.34
N THR A 151 -15.54 3.21 -7.40
CA THR A 151 -16.50 4.27 -7.66
C THR A 151 -17.45 4.49 -6.48
N VAL A 152 -18.01 5.68 -6.41
CA VAL A 152 -19.01 6.03 -5.38
C VAL A 152 -20.26 5.15 -5.46
N THR A 153 -20.57 4.58 -6.62
CA THR A 153 -21.71 3.67 -6.80
C THR A 153 -21.45 2.25 -6.33
N GLY A 154 -20.24 1.96 -5.83
CA GLY A 154 -19.84 0.62 -5.40
C GLY A 154 -19.35 -0.28 -6.54
N LEU A 155 -19.19 0.26 -7.74
CA LEU A 155 -18.58 -0.44 -8.86
C LEU A 155 -17.06 -0.32 -8.74
N VAL A 156 -16.32 -1.42 -8.83
CA VAL A 156 -14.87 -1.43 -8.97
C VAL A 156 -14.54 -1.81 -10.40
N ILE A 157 -13.79 -0.93 -11.06
CA ILE A 157 -13.46 -1.04 -12.49
C ILE A 157 -11.98 -1.38 -12.61
N ALA A 158 -11.64 -2.42 -13.37
CA ALA A 158 -10.27 -2.83 -13.63
C ALA A 158 -9.88 -2.55 -15.08
N TYR A 159 -9.05 -1.54 -15.27
CA TYR A 159 -8.47 -1.18 -16.57
C TYR A 159 -7.23 -2.02 -16.84
N ARG A 160 -7.13 -2.62 -18.01
CA ARG A 160 -5.97 -3.43 -18.39
C ARG A 160 -4.84 -2.54 -18.91
N LEU A 161 -3.66 -2.76 -18.36
CA LEU A 161 -2.42 -2.15 -18.82
C LEU A 161 -1.65 -3.18 -19.66
N GLN A 162 -1.42 -2.88 -20.93
CA GLN A 162 -0.62 -3.73 -21.80
C GLN A 162 0.72 -3.05 -22.10
N PRO A 163 1.82 -3.54 -21.53
CA PRO A 163 3.13 -3.04 -21.92
C PRO A 163 3.39 -3.35 -23.40
N LEU A 164 3.88 -2.36 -24.11
CA LEU A 164 4.58 -2.60 -25.38
C LEU A 164 5.84 -3.39 -25.01
N VAL A 165 6.14 -4.40 -25.74
CA VAL A 165 7.23 -5.37 -25.60
C VAL A 165 8.27 -5.01 -24.52
N ASP A 166 8.42 -5.88 -23.53
CA ASP A 166 9.44 -5.73 -22.50
C ASP A 166 10.83 -5.92 -23.14
N PRO A 167 11.70 -4.88 -23.16
CA PRO A 167 13.07 -5.01 -23.70
C PRO A 167 13.84 -6.18 -23.09
N MET A 168 13.54 -6.52 -21.81
CA MET A 168 14.12 -7.68 -21.14
C MET A 168 13.70 -9.01 -21.76
N GLN A 169 12.49 -9.12 -22.29
CA GLN A 169 12.05 -10.33 -22.98
C GLN A 169 12.69 -10.49 -24.37
N GLU A 170 13.00 -9.38 -25.04
CA GLU A 170 13.72 -9.42 -26.32
C GLU A 170 15.20 -9.76 -26.14
N LEU A 171 15.87 -9.17 -25.15
CA LEU A 171 17.26 -9.48 -24.85
C LEU A 171 17.46 -10.87 -24.25
N GLY A 172 16.54 -11.35 -23.43
CA GLY A 172 16.56 -12.72 -22.89
C GLY A 172 16.50 -13.81 -23.95
N LYS A 173 16.01 -13.47 -25.17
CA LYS A 173 16.06 -14.33 -26.35
C LYS A 173 17.42 -14.30 -27.03
N VAL A 174 18.23 -13.26 -26.80
CA VAL A 174 19.51 -13.03 -27.49
C VAL A 174 20.71 -13.42 -26.62
N LYS A 175 20.64 -13.22 -25.30
CA LYS A 175 21.73 -13.57 -24.38
C LYS A 175 21.18 -14.22 -23.11
N LYS A 176 21.52 -15.48 -22.85
CA LYS A 176 21.15 -16.19 -21.62
C LYS A 176 21.94 -15.78 -20.40
N ASP A 177 23.15 -15.24 -20.57
CA ASP A 177 24.09 -14.89 -19.49
C ASP A 177 24.46 -13.41 -19.55
N LEU A 178 23.61 -12.56 -18.96
CA LEU A 178 23.92 -11.13 -18.75
C LEU A 178 24.71 -10.97 -17.46
N THR A 179 25.76 -10.14 -17.52
CA THR A 179 26.49 -9.74 -16.31
C THR A 179 25.58 -8.89 -15.40
N PRO A 180 25.85 -8.81 -14.08
CA PRO A 180 25.08 -7.97 -13.16
C PRO A 180 25.01 -6.50 -13.60
N GLU A 181 26.10 -5.97 -14.19
CA GLU A 181 26.18 -4.60 -14.71
C GLU A 181 25.33 -4.40 -15.97
N GLU A 182 25.30 -5.37 -16.88
CA GLU A 182 24.44 -5.34 -18.07
C GLU A 182 22.95 -5.41 -17.67
N LYS A 183 22.62 -6.22 -16.65
CA LYS A 183 21.26 -6.25 -16.10
C LYS A 183 20.86 -4.93 -15.47
N ALA A 184 21.72 -4.29 -14.70
CA ALA A 184 21.43 -3.00 -14.07
C ALA A 184 21.22 -1.89 -15.11
N LYS A 185 22.06 -1.82 -16.15
CA LYS A 185 21.87 -0.86 -17.26
C LYS A 185 20.56 -1.10 -18.01
N LEU A 186 20.24 -2.35 -18.27
CA LEU A 186 19.02 -2.72 -18.97
C LEU A 186 17.76 -2.44 -18.15
N ASP A 187 17.82 -2.69 -16.84
CA ASP A 187 16.74 -2.30 -15.92
C ASP A 187 16.56 -0.78 -15.89
N GLU A 188 17.63 -0.02 -15.94
CA GLU A 188 17.56 1.44 -16.00
C GLU A 188 16.98 1.92 -17.33
N GLU A 189 17.44 1.38 -18.46
CA GLU A 189 16.86 1.68 -19.79
C GLU A 189 15.38 1.30 -19.86
N ARG A 190 15.00 0.17 -19.28
CA ARG A 190 13.60 -0.24 -19.16
C ARG A 190 12.78 0.75 -18.36
N ARG A 191 13.26 1.18 -17.19
CA ARG A 191 12.59 2.15 -16.33
C ARG A 191 12.31 3.46 -17.04
N GLN A 192 13.26 3.94 -17.87
CA GLN A 192 13.12 5.17 -18.62
C GLN A 192 12.21 5.03 -19.86
N ASN A 193 12.15 3.85 -20.48
CA ASN A 193 11.51 3.62 -21.76
C ASN A 193 10.24 2.77 -21.70
N ILE A 194 9.60 2.66 -20.52
CA ILE A 194 8.32 1.96 -20.39
C ILE A 194 7.28 2.61 -21.30
N ARG A 195 6.60 1.81 -22.10
CA ARG A 195 5.49 2.24 -22.95
C ARG A 195 4.32 1.28 -22.81
N LEU A 196 3.11 1.83 -22.85
CA LEU A 196 1.88 1.05 -22.86
C LEU A 196 1.24 1.12 -24.24
N ARG A 197 0.57 0.04 -24.64
CA ARG A 197 -0.27 0.05 -25.83
C ARG A 197 -1.49 0.93 -25.58
N GLN A 198 -1.85 1.74 -26.56
CA GLN A 198 -3.00 2.63 -26.51
C GLN A 198 -4.29 1.98 -27.04
N GLU A 199 -4.26 0.68 -27.30
CA GLU A 199 -5.47 -0.05 -27.70
C GLU A 199 -6.49 -0.04 -26.57
N PHE A 200 -7.69 0.40 -26.89
CA PHE A 200 -8.80 0.37 -25.94
C PHE A 200 -9.27 -1.07 -25.74
N ILE A 201 -9.05 -1.58 -24.54
CA ILE A 201 -9.61 -2.84 -24.10
C ILE A 201 -10.72 -2.50 -23.10
N PRO A 202 -11.95 -3.00 -23.31
CA PRO A 202 -13.03 -2.76 -22.35
C PRO A 202 -12.60 -3.14 -20.94
N PRO A 203 -12.83 -2.25 -19.95
CA PRO A 203 -12.47 -2.55 -18.58
C PRO A 203 -13.43 -3.59 -18.00
N LEU A 204 -12.92 -4.40 -17.09
CA LEU A 204 -13.72 -5.32 -16.29
C LEU A 204 -14.34 -4.57 -15.12
N SER A 205 -15.49 -5.01 -14.65
CA SER A 205 -16.13 -4.40 -13.49
C SER A 205 -16.75 -5.43 -12.56
N CYS A 206 -16.82 -5.08 -11.29
CA CYS A 206 -17.52 -5.86 -10.26
C CYS A 206 -18.36 -4.92 -9.40
N GLN A 207 -19.65 -5.20 -9.29
CA GLN A 207 -20.57 -4.42 -8.45
C GLN A 207 -20.53 -4.95 -7.02
N SER A 208 -20.33 -4.05 -6.05
CA SER A 208 -20.41 -4.35 -4.62
C SER A 208 -21.64 -3.73 -3.99
N PHE A 209 -22.03 -4.26 -2.85
CA PHE A 209 -23.08 -3.67 -2.04
C PHE A 209 -22.49 -2.56 -1.15
N GLY A 210 -22.94 -1.32 -1.37
CA GLY A 210 -22.42 -0.13 -0.69
C GLY A 210 -21.44 0.66 -1.55
N ARG A 211 -21.02 1.84 -1.08
CA ARG A 211 -20.09 2.73 -1.74
C ARG A 211 -18.65 2.28 -1.44
N THR A 212 -17.78 2.40 -2.43
CA THR A 212 -16.35 2.15 -2.29
C THR A 212 -15.61 3.50 -2.22
N LEU A 213 -15.34 3.93 -0.98
CA LEU A 213 -14.73 5.23 -0.67
C LEU A 213 -13.29 5.11 -0.14
N VAL A 214 -12.74 3.92 -0.22
CA VAL A 214 -11.40 3.57 0.25
C VAL A 214 -10.61 2.98 -0.90
N GLN A 215 -9.33 3.35 -1.00
CA GLN A 215 -8.43 2.81 -2.01
C GLN A 215 -8.34 1.29 -1.87
N PRO A 216 -8.54 0.52 -2.96
CA PRO A 216 -8.40 -0.92 -2.93
C PRO A 216 -6.98 -1.35 -2.53
N LEU A 217 -6.87 -2.51 -1.94
CA LEU A 217 -5.62 -3.21 -1.74
C LEU A 217 -5.46 -4.22 -2.87
N VAL A 218 -4.32 -4.21 -3.55
CA VAL A 218 -3.93 -5.28 -4.46
C VAL A 218 -2.83 -6.08 -3.78
N THR A 219 -3.05 -7.39 -3.66
CA THR A 219 -2.06 -8.27 -3.05
C THR A 219 -0.91 -8.52 -4.04
N ARG A 220 0.27 -8.80 -3.51
CA ARG A 220 1.41 -9.10 -4.37
C ARG A 220 1.17 -10.41 -5.11
N GLU A 221 1.47 -10.39 -6.38
CA GLU A 221 1.34 -11.54 -7.27
C GLU A 221 2.24 -12.69 -6.79
N THR A 222 1.62 -13.74 -6.25
CA THR A 222 2.30 -15.00 -5.92
C THR A 222 1.99 -16.02 -7.01
N SER A 223 2.98 -16.33 -7.82
CA SER A 223 3.01 -17.36 -8.87
C SER A 223 1.94 -17.28 -9.97
N SER A 224 0.67 -17.13 -9.70
CA SER A 224 -0.38 -17.15 -10.73
C SER A 224 -1.62 -16.33 -10.41
N GLU A 225 -1.79 -15.87 -9.20
CA GLU A 225 -3.03 -15.27 -8.72
C GLU A 225 -2.82 -13.86 -8.17
N GLU A 226 -3.71 -12.96 -8.53
CA GLU A 226 -3.76 -11.59 -8.06
C GLU A 226 -5.13 -11.37 -7.44
N TYR A 227 -5.15 -10.91 -6.19
CA TYR A 227 -6.36 -10.56 -5.49
C TYR A 227 -6.45 -9.05 -5.32
N ALA A 228 -7.64 -8.53 -5.51
CA ALA A 228 -7.97 -7.16 -5.16
C ALA A 228 -8.99 -7.17 -4.04
N ALA A 229 -8.72 -6.44 -2.97
CA ALA A 229 -9.60 -6.30 -1.82
C ALA A 229 -10.10 -4.86 -1.72
N TRP A 230 -11.42 -4.67 -1.66
CA TRP A 230 -12.01 -3.35 -1.55
C TRP A 230 -13.12 -3.31 -0.50
N PRO A 231 -12.99 -2.40 0.47
CA PRO A 231 -13.98 -2.22 1.51
C PRO A 231 -15.14 -1.35 1.03
N THR A 232 -16.27 -1.47 1.71
CA THR A 232 -17.47 -0.65 1.46
C THR A 232 -17.95 0.04 2.74
N ASP A 233 -18.72 1.11 2.56
CA ASP A 233 -19.36 1.85 3.64
C ASP A 233 -20.52 1.08 4.32
N ARG A 234 -20.84 -0.10 3.83
CA ARG A 234 -21.81 -1.02 4.42
C ARG A 234 -21.19 -2.13 5.26
N GLY A 235 -19.89 -2.04 5.52
CA GLY A 235 -19.18 -3.02 6.34
C GLY A 235 -18.77 -4.31 5.58
N PHE A 236 -18.70 -4.27 4.27
CA PHE A 236 -18.22 -5.42 3.51
C PHE A 236 -16.80 -5.20 3.02
N LEU A 237 -15.93 -6.16 3.25
CA LEU A 237 -14.69 -6.29 2.51
C LEU A 237 -14.90 -7.34 1.42
N ASN A 238 -14.86 -6.93 0.19
CA ASN A 238 -14.97 -7.80 -0.97
C ASN A 238 -13.58 -8.17 -1.46
N ILE A 239 -13.34 -9.43 -1.73
CA ILE A 239 -12.09 -9.92 -2.32
C ILE A 239 -12.41 -10.55 -3.66
N GLY A 240 -11.92 -9.91 -4.72
CA GLY A 240 -12.07 -10.33 -6.10
C GLY A 240 -10.78 -10.87 -6.67
N ARG A 241 -10.93 -11.73 -7.65
CA ARG A 241 -9.84 -12.30 -8.42
C ARG A 241 -10.16 -12.25 -9.90
N ILE A 242 -9.16 -11.99 -10.72
CA ILE A 242 -9.25 -12.14 -12.17
C ILE A 242 -8.52 -13.42 -12.54
N ASP A 243 -9.24 -14.33 -13.20
CA ASP A 243 -8.65 -15.56 -13.71
C ASP A 243 -7.69 -15.22 -14.86
N ARG A 244 -6.49 -15.81 -14.86
CA ARG A 244 -5.50 -15.61 -15.92
C ARG A 244 -5.87 -16.28 -17.22
N GLN A 245 -6.66 -17.33 -17.18
CA GLN A 245 -7.06 -18.08 -18.37
C GLN A 245 -8.31 -17.51 -19.03
N ALA A 246 -9.25 -17.02 -18.21
CA ALA A 246 -10.47 -16.36 -18.65
C ALA A 246 -10.49 -14.93 -18.11
N GLU A 247 -9.69 -14.03 -18.71
CA GLU A 247 -9.57 -12.62 -18.29
C GLU A 247 -10.78 -11.76 -18.71
N ASP A 248 -11.99 -12.29 -18.53
CA ASP A 248 -13.25 -11.70 -18.99
C ASP A 248 -14.08 -11.06 -17.86
N MET A 249 -13.79 -11.40 -16.60
CA MET A 249 -14.54 -10.89 -15.45
C MET A 249 -13.71 -10.84 -14.17
N ILE A 250 -14.13 -9.98 -13.25
CA ILE A 250 -13.67 -10.00 -11.86
C ILE A 250 -14.59 -10.96 -11.08
N SER A 251 -14.08 -12.10 -10.69
CA SER A 251 -14.81 -13.06 -9.86
C SER A 251 -14.71 -12.68 -8.38
N LEU A 252 -15.83 -12.42 -7.72
CA LEU A 252 -15.86 -12.29 -6.26
C LEU A 252 -15.59 -13.66 -5.64
N LYS A 253 -14.52 -13.80 -4.88
CA LYS A 253 -14.12 -15.06 -4.26
C LYS A 253 -14.78 -15.25 -2.91
N TYR A 254 -14.67 -14.26 -2.06
CA TYR A 254 -15.28 -14.26 -0.74
C TYR A 254 -15.52 -12.83 -0.26
N ARG A 255 -16.28 -12.71 0.78
CA ARG A 255 -16.65 -11.45 1.39
C ARG A 255 -16.63 -11.59 2.91
N LEU A 256 -15.93 -10.68 3.58
CA LEU A 256 -16.04 -10.50 5.01
C LEU A 256 -17.14 -9.49 5.29
N GLU A 257 -17.99 -9.76 6.29
CA GLU A 257 -19.00 -8.84 6.79
C GLU A 257 -18.63 -8.37 8.20
N THR A 258 -18.70 -7.07 8.42
CA THR A 258 -18.48 -6.40 9.70
C THR A 258 -19.76 -5.67 10.12
N ALA A 259 -19.93 -5.42 11.40
CA ALA A 259 -21.15 -4.77 11.92
C ALA A 259 -21.21 -3.26 11.62
N ALA A 260 -20.08 -2.64 11.21
CA ALA A 260 -20.00 -1.21 10.91
C ALA A 260 -19.14 -0.94 9.67
N PRO A 261 -19.17 0.29 9.10
CA PRO A 261 -18.38 0.66 7.93
C PRO A 261 -16.87 0.38 8.10
N ILE A 262 -16.24 -0.06 7.01
CA ILE A 262 -14.80 -0.14 6.88
C ILE A 262 -14.35 1.14 6.16
N VAL A 263 -13.63 2.02 6.86
CA VAL A 263 -13.26 3.35 6.39
C VAL A 263 -11.77 3.54 6.19
N CYS A 264 -10.98 2.52 6.50
CA CYS A 264 -9.53 2.52 6.32
C CYS A 264 -9.11 1.46 5.30
N ARG A 265 -7.97 1.70 4.65
CA ARG A 265 -7.38 0.75 3.70
C ARG A 265 -6.96 -0.51 4.46
N PRO A 266 -7.27 -1.71 3.95
CA PRO A 266 -6.75 -2.94 4.52
C PRO A 266 -5.23 -2.99 4.42
N ALA A 267 -4.58 -3.62 5.39
CA ALA A 267 -3.14 -3.89 5.34
C ALA A 267 -2.85 -5.32 4.90
N TYR A 268 -1.69 -5.55 4.33
CA TYR A 268 -1.32 -6.84 3.76
C TYR A 268 0.03 -7.31 4.27
N LEU A 269 0.08 -8.55 4.73
CA LEU A 269 1.31 -9.27 5.03
C LEU A 269 1.51 -10.36 3.98
N PRO A 270 2.55 -10.24 3.14
CA PRO A 270 2.81 -11.23 2.10
C PRO A 270 3.11 -12.63 2.66
N PRO A 271 2.98 -13.68 1.84
CA PRO A 271 3.34 -15.03 2.24
C PRO A 271 4.79 -15.12 2.74
N ASP A 272 4.96 -15.64 3.93
CA ASP A 272 6.27 -15.96 4.51
C ASP A 272 6.19 -17.37 5.12
N PRO A 273 7.02 -18.34 4.68
CA PRO A 273 7.00 -19.70 5.18
C PRO A 273 7.10 -19.81 6.70
N LYS A 274 7.73 -18.84 7.36
CA LYS A 274 7.92 -18.82 8.82
C LYS A 274 6.74 -18.19 9.58
N VAL A 275 6.02 -17.23 8.97
CA VAL A 275 4.99 -16.44 9.64
C VAL A 275 3.60 -16.80 9.15
N THR A 276 3.37 -16.73 7.86
CA THR A 276 2.04 -16.85 7.25
C THR A 276 1.85 -18.16 6.47
N GLY A 277 2.91 -18.93 6.24
CA GLY A 277 2.90 -20.09 5.35
C GLY A 277 2.79 -19.69 3.87
N ASP A 278 2.01 -20.45 3.08
CA ASP A 278 1.87 -20.25 1.64
C ASP A 278 0.81 -19.21 1.24
N SER A 279 0.14 -18.60 2.21
CA SER A 279 -0.91 -17.60 1.98
C SER A 279 -0.61 -16.33 2.75
N GLY A 280 -0.78 -15.17 2.09
CA GLY A 280 -0.69 -13.88 2.76
C GLY A 280 -1.86 -13.64 3.72
N LEU A 281 -1.72 -12.64 4.58
CA LEU A 281 -2.75 -12.19 5.52
C LEU A 281 -3.23 -10.79 5.16
N ILE A 282 -4.53 -10.59 5.19
CA ILE A 282 -5.18 -9.29 5.02
C ILE A 282 -5.74 -8.86 6.39
N PHE A 283 -5.34 -7.68 6.85
CA PHE A 283 -5.81 -7.10 8.10
C PHE A 283 -6.79 -5.97 7.82
N VAL A 284 -7.95 -6.05 8.46
CA VAL A 284 -9.06 -5.13 8.22
C VAL A 284 -9.58 -4.58 9.52
N GLY A 285 -9.47 -3.27 9.70
CA GLY A 285 -10.07 -2.55 10.81
C GLY A 285 -11.47 -2.04 10.44
N SER A 286 -12.41 -2.14 11.34
CA SER A 286 -13.78 -1.65 11.16
C SER A 286 -14.17 -0.65 12.26
N ARG A 287 -15.16 0.17 11.99
CA ARG A 287 -15.72 1.11 12.99
C ARG A 287 -16.49 0.41 14.12
N ASP A 288 -16.75 -0.87 14.01
CA ASP A 288 -17.29 -1.69 15.12
C ASP A 288 -16.25 -2.00 16.19
N GLY A 289 -14.99 -1.55 16.02
CA GLY A 289 -13.91 -1.78 16.97
C GLY A 289 -13.25 -3.14 16.84
N PHE A 290 -13.46 -3.85 15.73
CA PHE A 290 -12.79 -5.11 15.47
C PHE A 290 -11.72 -4.99 14.40
N LEU A 291 -10.57 -5.59 14.68
CA LEU A 291 -9.55 -5.93 13.70
C LEU A 291 -9.71 -7.40 13.32
N HIS A 292 -9.82 -7.67 12.04
CA HIS A 292 -9.92 -9.02 11.48
C HIS A 292 -8.62 -9.36 10.73
N ALA A 293 -8.13 -10.57 10.92
CA ALA A 293 -7.07 -11.15 10.10
C ALA A 293 -7.67 -12.27 9.25
N ILE A 294 -7.51 -12.16 7.93
CA ILE A 294 -8.10 -13.05 6.95
C ILE A 294 -7.00 -13.65 6.11
N GLN A 295 -7.12 -14.92 5.83
CA GLN A 295 -6.24 -15.60 4.90
C GLN A 295 -6.58 -15.20 3.45
N GLU A 296 -5.60 -14.71 2.69
CA GLU A 296 -5.76 -14.17 1.35
C GLU A 296 -6.42 -15.16 0.36
N LYS A 297 -5.97 -16.42 0.36
CA LYS A 297 -6.42 -17.42 -0.62
C LYS A 297 -7.78 -18.00 -0.32
N THR A 298 -8.11 -18.23 0.94
CA THR A 298 -9.32 -18.94 1.37
C THR A 298 -10.42 -18.02 1.86
N GLY A 299 -10.08 -16.83 2.34
CA GLY A 299 -11.00 -15.93 3.03
C GLY A 299 -11.32 -16.36 4.46
N GLU A 300 -10.63 -17.37 4.96
CA GLU A 300 -10.81 -17.85 6.32
C GLU A 300 -10.35 -16.78 7.32
N SER A 301 -11.21 -16.45 8.28
CA SER A 301 -10.87 -15.58 9.39
C SER A 301 -10.03 -16.35 10.39
N LEU A 302 -8.74 -16.01 10.48
CA LEU A 302 -7.82 -16.68 11.40
C LEU A 302 -8.07 -16.24 12.84
N TRP A 303 -8.26 -14.94 13.02
CA TRP A 303 -8.55 -14.36 14.32
C TRP A 303 -9.26 -13.00 14.18
N ARG A 304 -9.86 -12.58 15.25
CA ARG A 304 -10.50 -11.28 15.42
C ARG A 304 -10.12 -10.72 16.78
N PHE A 305 -9.66 -9.49 16.80
CA PHE A 305 -9.31 -8.76 18.01
C PHE A 305 -10.26 -7.59 18.23
N SER A 306 -10.74 -7.41 19.46
CA SER A 306 -11.60 -6.27 19.82
C SER A 306 -10.77 -5.18 20.49
N THR A 307 -10.75 -3.99 19.90
CA THR A 307 -10.16 -2.80 20.50
C THR A 307 -11.12 -2.08 21.44
N GLY A 308 -12.42 -2.40 21.38
CA GLY A 308 -13.47 -1.69 22.10
C GLY A 308 -13.79 -0.28 21.57
N GLU A 309 -13.03 0.21 20.61
CA GLU A 309 -13.14 1.56 20.03
C GLU A 309 -13.06 1.50 18.50
N PRO A 310 -13.71 2.45 17.78
CA PRO A 310 -13.69 2.47 16.32
C PRO A 310 -12.27 2.54 15.76
N ILE A 311 -12.00 1.73 14.72
CA ILE A 311 -10.76 1.76 13.96
C ILE A 311 -11.03 2.57 12.69
N ALA A 312 -10.32 3.69 12.54
CA ALA A 312 -10.44 4.58 11.39
C ALA A 312 -9.12 4.76 10.62
N GLN A 313 -8.02 4.29 11.19
CA GLN A 313 -6.69 4.32 10.57
C GLN A 313 -6.35 2.95 10.00
N SER A 314 -5.63 2.94 8.87
CA SER A 314 -5.11 1.71 8.30
C SER A 314 -4.16 1.03 9.30
N PRO A 315 -4.31 -0.27 9.54
CA PRO A 315 -3.35 -1.01 10.35
C PRO A 315 -1.95 -0.93 9.71
N ALA A 316 -0.90 -0.83 10.51
CA ALA A 316 0.47 -0.91 10.03
C ALA A 316 1.03 -2.30 10.38
N VAL A 317 1.57 -2.98 9.37
CA VAL A 317 2.13 -4.33 9.53
C VAL A 317 3.63 -4.26 9.31
N ILE A 318 4.39 -4.64 10.34
CA ILE A 318 5.84 -4.66 10.31
C ILE A 318 6.32 -6.02 10.80
N ASP A 319 6.97 -6.77 9.94
CA ASP A 319 7.46 -8.12 10.18
C ASP A 319 6.37 -9.05 10.76
N THR A 320 6.40 -9.34 12.05
CA THR A 320 5.46 -10.21 12.75
C THR A 320 4.43 -9.47 13.60
N ARG A 321 4.42 -8.13 13.56
CA ARG A 321 3.59 -7.27 14.40
C ARG A 321 2.61 -6.45 13.58
N VAL A 322 1.42 -6.26 14.16
CA VAL A 322 0.38 -5.39 13.61
C VAL A 322 0.09 -4.29 14.63
N TYR A 323 0.23 -3.05 14.18
CA TYR A 323 -0.08 -1.86 14.98
C TYR A 323 -1.41 -1.30 14.54
N VAL A 324 -2.31 -1.11 15.50
CA VAL A 324 -3.68 -0.62 15.28
C VAL A 324 -3.95 0.57 16.16
N CYS A 325 -4.28 1.70 15.53
CA CYS A 325 -4.67 2.91 16.25
C CYS A 325 -6.18 3.05 16.26
N THR A 326 -6.73 3.42 17.42
CA THR A 326 -8.15 3.66 17.62
C THR A 326 -8.48 5.15 17.48
N GLN A 327 -9.73 5.46 17.18
CA GLN A 327 -10.17 6.85 16.95
C GLN A 327 -10.12 7.70 18.23
N LEU A 328 -10.33 7.10 19.39
CA LEU A 328 -10.34 7.82 20.68
C LEU A 328 -8.94 7.97 21.30
N GLY A 329 -7.95 7.31 20.76
CA GLY A 329 -6.56 7.48 21.17
C GLY A 329 -5.99 6.32 21.95
N GLY A 330 -5.85 5.18 21.33
CA GLY A 330 -5.12 4.02 21.82
C GLY A 330 -4.42 3.30 20.68
N MET A 331 -3.23 2.79 20.91
CA MET A 331 -2.52 1.94 19.97
C MET A 331 -2.27 0.56 20.58
N TYR A 332 -2.69 -0.46 19.86
CA TYR A 332 -2.45 -1.86 20.18
C TYR A 332 -1.34 -2.40 19.27
N CYS A 333 -0.47 -3.20 19.85
CA CYS A 333 0.50 -4.02 19.12
C CYS A 333 0.11 -5.48 19.27
N LEU A 334 -0.16 -6.14 18.17
CA LEU A 334 -0.63 -7.52 18.14
C LEU A 334 0.37 -8.39 17.36
N GLU A 335 0.45 -9.66 17.72
CA GLU A 335 1.15 -10.65 16.92
C GLU A 335 0.34 -10.96 15.65
N ALA A 336 0.94 -10.77 14.48
CA ALA A 336 0.25 -10.89 13.18
C ALA A 336 -0.37 -12.28 12.95
N LYS A 337 0.29 -13.34 13.40
CA LYS A 337 -0.15 -14.73 13.19
C LYS A 337 -1.33 -15.13 14.07
N THR A 338 -1.32 -14.73 15.34
CA THR A 338 -2.27 -15.23 16.34
C THR A 338 -3.28 -14.20 16.81
N GLY A 339 -3.04 -12.90 16.54
CA GLY A 339 -3.84 -11.82 17.09
C GLY A 339 -3.65 -11.59 18.58
N LYS A 340 -2.61 -12.22 19.18
CA LYS A 340 -2.30 -12.04 20.61
C LYS A 340 -1.90 -10.60 20.87
N ASP A 341 -2.51 -10.00 21.89
CA ASP A 341 -2.13 -8.70 22.40
C ASP A 341 -0.74 -8.77 23.05
N LEU A 342 0.19 -7.97 22.53
CA LEU A 342 1.55 -7.85 23.06
C LEU A 342 1.64 -6.69 24.04
N TRP A 343 1.06 -5.55 23.68
CA TRP A 343 0.97 -4.37 24.52
C TRP A 343 -0.03 -3.34 23.96
N TRP A 344 -0.43 -2.43 24.84
CA TRP A 344 -1.28 -1.29 24.53
C TRP A 344 -0.67 0.00 25.07
N SER A 345 -0.82 1.11 24.35
CA SER A 345 -0.36 2.44 24.76
C SER A 345 -1.43 3.49 24.51
N PRO A 346 -1.74 4.35 25.52
CA PRO A 346 -2.79 5.37 25.41
C PRO A 346 -2.34 6.62 24.66
N ASN A 347 -3.31 7.48 24.30
CA ASN A 347 -3.12 8.81 23.69
C ASN A 347 -2.43 8.79 22.33
N ILE A 348 -2.64 7.75 21.54
CA ILE A 348 -2.07 7.60 20.20
C ILE A 348 -3.19 7.48 19.19
N VAL A 349 -3.14 8.33 18.15
CA VAL A 349 -4.14 8.34 17.09
C VAL A 349 -3.60 7.89 15.74
N GLN A 350 -2.26 7.90 15.57
CA GLN A 350 -1.65 7.53 14.29
C GLN A 350 -0.30 6.85 14.51
N PHE A 351 -0.09 5.75 13.81
CA PHE A 351 1.22 5.14 13.62
C PHE A 351 2.04 5.95 12.62
N VAL A 352 3.33 6.19 12.90
CA VAL A 352 4.23 6.93 12.00
C VAL A 352 5.28 6.02 11.40
N SER A 353 6.09 5.36 12.23
CA SER A 353 7.14 4.45 11.77
C SER A 353 7.62 3.56 12.92
N ALA A 354 8.43 2.56 12.62
CA ALA A 354 9.10 1.75 13.63
C ALA A 354 10.53 1.41 13.21
N SER A 355 11.38 1.27 14.20
CA SER A 355 12.75 0.77 14.08
C SER A 355 12.90 -0.57 14.81
N LYS A 356 14.12 -1.07 14.96
CA LYS A 356 14.39 -2.30 15.73
C LYS A 356 13.99 -2.20 17.19
N GLY A 357 14.13 -1.01 17.81
CA GLY A 357 13.92 -0.80 19.24
C GLY A 357 12.80 0.15 19.60
N ARG A 358 12.32 0.95 18.64
CA ARG A 358 11.40 2.05 18.90
C ARG A 358 10.24 2.06 17.94
N VAL A 359 9.09 2.51 18.41
CA VAL A 359 7.91 2.80 17.60
C VAL A 359 7.60 4.29 17.73
N TYR A 360 7.39 4.94 16.62
CA TYR A 360 7.04 6.34 16.53
C TYR A 360 5.57 6.47 16.19
N ALA A 361 4.84 7.22 17.00
CA ALA A 361 3.40 7.38 16.84
C ALA A 361 3.00 8.83 17.15
N ALA A 362 1.91 9.30 16.57
CA ALA A 362 1.41 10.64 16.81
C ALA A 362 0.24 10.65 17.78
N ASP A 363 0.21 11.66 18.67
CA ASP A 363 -0.92 11.94 19.52
C ASP A 363 -1.92 12.91 18.89
N GLN A 364 -3.04 13.16 19.58
CA GLN A 364 -4.10 14.06 19.12
C GLN A 364 -3.64 15.52 18.95
N ILE A 365 -2.59 15.94 19.66
CA ILE A 365 -2.06 17.30 19.59
C ILE A 365 -1.04 17.44 18.45
N GLY A 366 -0.59 16.32 17.90
CA GLY A 366 0.39 16.30 16.81
C GLY A 366 1.83 16.11 17.27
N ARG A 367 2.09 15.76 18.54
CA ARG A 367 3.43 15.37 19.00
C ARG A 367 3.75 13.95 18.56
N ILE A 368 5.03 13.65 18.40
CA ILE A 368 5.50 12.29 18.13
C ILE A 368 5.92 11.68 19.47
N LEU A 369 5.25 10.59 19.82
CA LEU A 369 5.58 9.76 20.97
C LEU A 369 6.56 8.68 20.53
N VAL A 370 7.63 8.52 21.29
CA VAL A 370 8.63 7.46 21.08
C VAL A 370 8.33 6.37 22.08
N LEU A 371 8.06 5.17 21.60
CA LEU A 371 7.69 4.02 22.42
C LEU A 371 8.72 2.91 22.29
N ASN A 372 8.85 2.11 23.32
CA ASN A 372 9.61 0.87 23.27
C ASN A 372 8.85 -0.17 22.45
N VAL A 373 9.49 -0.79 21.48
CA VAL A 373 8.89 -1.77 20.56
C VAL A 373 8.39 -3.03 21.28
N GLU A 374 9.04 -3.43 22.41
CA GLU A 374 8.73 -4.69 23.10
C GLU A 374 7.52 -4.58 24.05
N ASN A 375 7.35 -3.44 24.72
CA ASN A 375 6.36 -3.29 25.78
C ASN A 375 5.46 -2.07 25.67
N GLY A 376 5.61 -1.25 24.60
CA GLY A 376 4.79 -0.05 24.39
C GLY A 376 5.01 1.07 25.39
N SER A 377 6.00 0.97 26.30
CA SER A 377 6.27 2.03 27.25
C SER A 377 6.80 3.28 26.55
N ARG A 378 6.32 4.44 26.99
CA ARG A 378 6.76 5.72 26.44
C ARG A 378 8.18 6.02 26.89
N LEU A 379 9.07 6.16 25.93
CA LEU A 379 10.47 6.53 26.14
C LEU A 379 10.65 8.03 26.10
N ASP A 380 9.98 8.70 25.15
CA ASP A 380 10.20 10.14 24.90
C ASP A 380 9.01 10.77 24.17
N THR A 381 9.08 12.11 23.97
CA THR A 381 8.10 12.89 23.22
C THR A 381 8.77 14.00 22.46
N ILE A 382 8.54 14.05 21.16
CA ILE A 382 9.09 15.05 20.26
C ILE A 382 8.00 16.06 19.91
N ALA A 383 8.28 17.34 20.13
CA ALA A 383 7.39 18.42 19.72
C ALA A 383 7.35 18.50 18.18
N ALA A 384 6.20 18.21 17.59
CA ALA A 384 5.97 18.19 16.14
C ALA A 384 4.58 18.73 15.76
N GLU A 385 3.99 19.56 16.65
CA GLU A 385 2.66 20.15 16.47
C GLU A 385 2.62 21.07 15.23
N ASN A 386 3.73 21.71 14.92
CA ASN A 386 3.87 22.62 13.75
C ASN A 386 4.01 21.87 12.41
N VAL A 387 4.10 20.54 12.44
CA VAL A 387 4.24 19.69 11.25
C VAL A 387 3.04 18.76 11.16
N PRO A 388 1.92 19.23 10.57
CA PRO A 388 0.64 18.52 10.66
C PRO A 388 0.61 17.20 9.92
N ILE A 389 1.35 17.03 8.83
CA ILE A 389 1.34 15.83 8.01
C ILE A 389 2.46 14.90 8.49
N LYS A 390 2.06 13.75 9.01
CA LYS A 390 2.95 12.67 9.42
C LYS A 390 2.60 11.43 8.58
N LEU A 391 3.55 11.00 7.77
CA LEU A 391 3.33 9.85 6.91
C LEU A 391 3.38 8.57 7.75
N SER A 392 2.42 7.68 7.54
CA SER A 392 2.50 6.33 8.10
C SER A 392 3.39 5.49 7.19
N ASN A 393 4.57 5.16 7.68
CA ASN A 393 5.59 4.42 6.95
C ASN A 393 5.74 3.01 7.54
N SER A 394 5.26 2.01 6.80
CA SER A 394 5.43 0.60 7.11
C SER A 394 6.55 -0.08 6.28
N ASP A 395 7.19 0.66 5.38
CA ASP A 395 8.19 0.11 4.46
C ASP A 395 9.60 0.19 5.04
N THR A 396 9.90 1.29 5.76
CA THR A 396 11.21 1.55 6.37
C THR A 396 11.09 2.19 7.75
N ASP A 397 12.20 2.32 8.45
CA ASP A 397 12.33 3.00 9.75
C ASP A 397 12.36 4.54 9.67
N ARG A 398 12.23 5.12 8.46
CA ARG A 398 12.28 6.57 8.24
C ARG A 398 11.00 7.27 8.68
N LEU A 399 11.13 8.44 9.28
CA LEU A 399 10.02 9.31 9.64
C LEU A 399 9.93 10.44 8.60
N TYR A 400 8.85 10.46 7.83
CA TYR A 400 8.57 11.52 6.87
C TYR A 400 7.50 12.45 7.42
N LEU A 401 7.84 13.71 7.53
CA LEU A 401 7.02 14.74 8.12
C LEU A 401 6.90 15.90 7.15
N ALA A 402 5.71 16.46 7.00
CA ALA A 402 5.49 17.56 6.09
C ALA A 402 4.47 18.57 6.62
N ASN A 403 4.46 19.75 6.00
CA ASN A 403 3.40 20.72 6.19
C ASN A 403 2.62 20.96 4.89
N ASP A 404 1.50 21.63 5.00
CA ASP A 404 0.65 21.98 3.86
C ASP A 404 1.28 23.02 2.92
N LYS A 405 2.34 23.73 3.36
CA LYS A 405 3.07 24.73 2.59
C LYS A 405 4.21 24.17 1.74
N GLY A 406 4.33 22.86 1.67
CA GLY A 406 5.29 22.19 0.78
C GLY A 406 6.61 21.81 1.42
N LEU A 407 6.82 22.04 2.71
CA LEU A 407 8.04 21.63 3.38
C LEU A 407 7.94 20.16 3.80
N ILE A 408 8.87 19.34 3.36
CA ILE A 408 8.99 17.92 3.68
C ILE A 408 10.35 17.67 4.30
N GLN A 409 10.41 16.88 5.38
CA GLN A 409 11.65 16.50 6.05
C GLN A 409 11.66 15.01 6.37
N CYS A 410 12.84 14.41 6.36
CA CYS A 410 13.10 13.06 6.79
C CYS A 410 13.88 13.08 8.11
N LEU A 411 13.51 12.20 9.03
CA LEU A 411 14.26 11.93 10.26
C LEU A 411 14.53 10.43 10.34
N HIS A 412 15.68 10.07 10.91
CA HIS A 412 16.00 8.69 11.26
C HIS A 412 16.85 8.62 12.54
N GLU A 413 16.96 7.46 13.14
CA GLU A 413 17.83 7.25 14.29
C GLU A 413 19.30 7.47 13.90
N VAL A 414 20.07 8.14 14.77
CA VAL A 414 21.49 8.44 14.53
C VAL A 414 22.31 7.17 14.26
N GLU A 415 21.92 6.07 14.90
CA GLU A 415 22.59 4.78 14.77
C GLU A 415 22.20 4.02 13.50
N GLN A 416 21.12 4.42 12.82
CA GLN A 416 20.57 3.76 11.63
C GLN A 416 20.76 4.65 10.39
N VAL A 417 22.01 4.78 9.93
CA VAL A 417 22.33 5.59 8.74
C VAL A 417 21.67 5.00 7.49
N GLU A 418 21.80 3.71 7.29
CA GLU A 418 21.13 2.99 6.21
C GLU A 418 19.67 2.70 6.57
N PRO A 419 18.71 2.84 5.61
CA PRO A 419 17.32 2.53 5.86
C PRO A 419 17.13 1.06 6.24
N LEU A 420 16.33 0.81 7.26
CA LEU A 420 15.95 -0.53 7.64
C LEU A 420 14.65 -0.91 6.91
N PRO A 421 14.72 -1.69 5.83
CA PRO A 421 13.52 -2.13 5.14
C PRO A 421 12.77 -3.16 5.96
N HIS A 422 11.44 -3.08 5.95
CA HIS A 422 10.56 -4.02 6.62
C HIS A 422 10.01 -5.07 5.65
N GLY A 423 9.68 -6.25 6.18
CA GLY A 423 9.01 -7.30 5.41
C GLY A 423 9.86 -7.87 4.26
N GLN A 424 9.28 -7.91 3.06
CA GLN A 424 9.93 -8.52 1.88
C GLN A 424 11.09 -7.70 1.32
N ASP A 425 11.08 -6.39 1.52
CA ASP A 425 12.16 -5.53 1.01
C ASP A 425 13.46 -5.83 1.75
N ARG A 426 13.37 -6.29 3.01
CA ARG A 426 14.52 -6.78 3.77
C ARG A 426 15.18 -8.02 3.14
N LYS A 427 14.39 -8.94 2.56
CA LYS A 427 14.93 -10.14 1.88
C LYS A 427 15.64 -9.78 0.58
N GLN A 428 15.10 -8.82 -0.18
CA GLN A 428 15.69 -8.36 -1.43
C GLN A 428 16.97 -7.55 -1.19
N ALA A 429 16.98 -6.68 -0.17
CA ALA A 429 18.17 -5.95 0.24
C ALA A 429 19.29 -6.89 0.73
N ALA A 430 18.97 -7.87 1.59
CA ALA A 430 19.93 -8.86 2.08
C ALA A 430 20.51 -9.74 0.96
N GLU A 431 19.70 -10.15 -0.02
CA GLU A 431 20.18 -10.90 -1.19
C GLU A 431 21.07 -10.06 -2.11
N THR A 432 20.88 -8.74 -2.12
CA THR A 432 21.70 -7.81 -2.90
C THR A 432 23.03 -7.53 -2.20
N GLU A 433 23.04 -7.48 -0.86
CA GLU A 433 24.26 -7.27 -0.05
C GLU A 433 25.13 -8.53 0.04
N GLU A 434 24.56 -9.73 0.07
CA GLU A 434 25.37 -10.97 0.11
C GLU A 434 26.13 -11.26 -1.19
N LYS A 435 25.67 -10.76 -2.33
CA LYS A 435 26.32 -11.01 -3.64
C LYS A 435 27.63 -10.24 -3.88
N PRO A 436 27.87 -8.99 -3.39
CA PRO A 436 29.17 -8.33 -3.56
C PRO A 436 30.26 -8.79 -2.59
N ALA A 437 29.91 -9.25 -1.39
CA ALA A 437 30.90 -9.66 -0.38
C ALA A 437 31.63 -10.98 -0.73
N VAL A 438 30.98 -11.88 -1.47
CA VAL A 438 31.59 -13.15 -1.92
C VAL A 438 32.57 -12.93 -3.08
N ALA A 439 32.39 -11.88 -3.89
CA ALA A 439 33.30 -11.53 -4.98
C ALA A 439 34.57 -10.84 -4.49
N GLN A 440 34.51 -10.04 -3.41
CA GLN A 440 35.68 -9.36 -2.86
C GLN A 440 36.59 -10.29 -2.03
N LYS A 441 36.07 -11.33 -1.38
CA LYS A 441 36.91 -12.31 -0.64
C LYS A 441 37.73 -13.25 -1.52
N LYS A 442 37.46 -13.31 -2.83
CA LYS A 442 38.28 -14.11 -3.77
C LYS A 442 39.43 -13.36 -4.41
N ILE A 443 39.53 -12.05 -4.23
CA ILE A 443 40.59 -11.23 -4.87
C ILE A 443 41.76 -10.95 -3.91
N GLU A 444 41.59 -11.09 -2.59
CA GLU A 444 42.66 -10.77 -1.62
C GLU A 444 43.57 -11.94 -1.21
N THR A 445 43.42 -13.14 -1.76
CA THR A 445 44.33 -14.28 -1.48
C THR A 445 45.30 -14.64 -2.63
N GLY A 446 45.59 -13.69 -3.50
CA GLY A 446 46.52 -13.82 -4.61
C GLY A 446 47.88 -13.12 -4.36
N GLU A 447 48.48 -13.30 -3.19
CA GLU A 447 49.86 -12.85 -2.99
C GLU A 447 50.88 -13.86 -3.53
N ALA A 448 51.79 -13.31 -4.31
CA ALA A 448 52.88 -13.93 -4.99
C ALA A 448 53.77 -14.77 -4.06
N LYS A 449 54.08 -15.99 -4.46
CA LYS A 449 55.27 -16.69 -4.03
C LYS A 449 56.21 -16.93 -5.21
N GLU A 450 57.32 -16.23 -5.12
CA GLU A 450 58.53 -16.39 -5.92
C GLU A 450 59.00 -17.83 -5.99
N LYS A 451 59.50 -18.19 -7.18
CA LYS A 451 60.25 -19.43 -7.44
C LYS A 451 61.68 -19.31 -6.94
N PRO A 452 62.26 -20.35 -6.36
CA PRO A 452 63.68 -20.63 -6.55
C PRO A 452 63.92 -21.93 -7.34
N ALA A 453 65.05 -21.89 -7.99
CA ALA A 453 65.58 -22.71 -9.06
C ALA A 453 65.81 -24.18 -8.74
N LYS A 454 65.85 -24.94 -9.84
CA LYS A 454 66.34 -26.31 -10.09
C LYS A 454 67.48 -26.83 -9.25
N LYS A 455 67.36 -28.07 -8.82
CA LYS A 455 68.51 -29.07 -8.86
C LYS A 455 67.98 -30.47 -9.12
N ASP A 456 68.55 -31.06 -10.13
CA ASP A 456 68.40 -32.43 -10.60
C ASP A 456 68.74 -33.48 -9.55
N ARG A 457 67.99 -34.58 -9.51
CA ARG A 457 68.54 -35.93 -9.28
C ARG A 457 67.54 -37.04 -9.67
N VAL A 458 68.02 -37.85 -10.54
CA VAL A 458 67.82 -39.16 -11.12
C VAL A 458 67.15 -40.20 -10.20
N ALA A 459 66.25 -40.96 -10.81
CA ALA A 459 65.49 -42.18 -10.66
C ALA A 459 65.95 -43.24 -9.61
N PRO A 460 65.21 -44.34 -9.32
CA PRO A 460 64.61 -45.26 -10.32
C PRO A 460 63.16 -45.79 -10.03
N LYS A 461 62.72 -46.46 -11.05
CA LYS A 461 61.51 -47.18 -11.25
C LYS A 461 61.27 -48.35 -10.26
N GLU A 462 60.05 -48.54 -9.79
CA GLU A 462 59.54 -49.88 -9.52
C GLU A 462 58.05 -50.00 -9.97
N LYS A 463 57.81 -51.03 -10.77
CA LYS A 463 56.53 -51.49 -11.25
C LYS A 463 55.80 -52.22 -10.12
N LYS A 464 54.51 -52.02 -9.95
CA LYS A 464 53.58 -53.05 -9.48
C LYS A 464 52.25 -52.87 -10.16
N GLU A 465 51.95 -53.87 -10.87
CA GLU A 465 50.80 -54.63 -11.29
C GLU A 465 49.41 -54.12 -10.97
N GLN A 466 48.62 -54.15 -12.05
CA GLN A 466 47.19 -54.00 -12.14
C GLN A 466 46.47 -55.22 -11.55
N VAL A 467 45.46 -54.99 -10.73
CA VAL A 467 44.41 -55.96 -10.45
C VAL A 467 43.06 -55.32 -10.77
N ALA A 468 42.37 -55.94 -11.71
CA ALA A 468 41.06 -55.57 -12.15
C ALA A 468 39.98 -55.95 -11.11
N PRO A 469 38.90 -55.16 -10.92
CA PRO A 469 37.79 -55.61 -10.11
C PRO A 469 36.71 -56.32 -10.93
N ILE A 470 36.22 -57.40 -10.32
CA ILE A 470 35.20 -58.37 -10.71
C ILE A 470 33.83 -57.72 -10.87
N PRO A 471 33.00 -58.16 -11.86
CA PRO A 471 31.67 -57.61 -12.06
C PRO A 471 30.63 -58.18 -11.05
N LYS A 472 29.82 -57.30 -10.49
CA LYS A 472 28.65 -57.68 -9.65
C LYS A 472 27.42 -57.98 -10.51
N GLU A 473 26.87 -59.12 -10.24
CA GLU A 473 25.66 -59.75 -10.76
C GLU A 473 24.42 -58.86 -10.78
N LYS A 474 23.68 -58.93 -11.87
CA LYS A 474 22.33 -58.38 -12.04
C LYS A 474 21.33 -59.27 -11.30
N LYS A 475 20.57 -58.72 -10.38
CA LYS A 475 19.36 -59.35 -9.83
C LYS A 475 18.19 -59.11 -10.77
N GLU A 476 17.60 -60.21 -11.17
CA GLU A 476 16.43 -60.36 -12.02
C GLU A 476 15.15 -59.81 -11.36
N ARG A 477 14.30 -59.19 -12.18
CA ARG A 477 12.91 -58.80 -11.84
C ARG A 477 11.98 -60.01 -12.08
N PRO A 478 10.98 -60.28 -11.22
CA PRO A 478 10.00 -61.34 -11.51
C PRO A 478 8.90 -60.82 -12.44
N LEU A 479 8.61 -61.68 -13.43
CA LEU A 479 7.54 -61.57 -14.41
C LEU A 479 6.15 -61.63 -13.75
N LYS A 480 5.27 -60.75 -14.14
CA LYS A 480 3.83 -60.85 -13.91
C LYS A 480 3.20 -61.71 -15.00
N LYS A 481 2.55 -62.79 -14.57
CA LYS A 481 1.78 -63.73 -15.37
C LYS A 481 0.57 -63.08 -16.05
N ALA A 482 0.47 -63.28 -17.34
CA ALA A 482 -0.72 -63.12 -18.15
C ALA A 482 -1.72 -64.19 -17.85
N LYS A 483 -3.00 -63.88 -17.78
CA LYS A 483 -4.08 -64.83 -17.95
C LYS A 483 -4.92 -64.43 -19.15
N ALA A 484 -4.89 -65.30 -20.08
CA ALA A 484 -5.69 -65.36 -21.32
C ALA A 484 -7.12 -65.80 -21.03
N GLY A 485 -8.04 -65.24 -21.76
CA GLY A 485 -8.92 -65.96 -22.64
C GLY A 485 -10.34 -66.13 -22.15
N LYS A 486 -11.32 -65.66 -22.85
CA LYS A 486 -12.14 -66.45 -23.75
C LYS A 486 -13.23 -65.64 -24.43
N LYS A 487 -13.34 -65.89 -25.68
CA LYS A 487 -14.36 -65.54 -26.66
C LYS A 487 -15.76 -66.00 -26.29
N GLY A 488 -16.75 -65.37 -26.84
CA GLY A 488 -18.13 -65.75 -27.07
C GLY A 488 -18.92 -64.53 -27.47
N ALA A 489 -19.25 -64.41 -28.52
CA ALA A 489 -19.95 -64.41 -29.78
C ALA A 489 -21.46 -64.37 -29.56
N ASP A 490 -22.06 -63.46 -30.35
CA ASP A 490 -23.40 -63.49 -30.95
C ASP A 490 -24.63 -63.11 -30.14
N GLY A 491 -25.40 -62.22 -30.79
CA GLY A 491 -26.85 -62.23 -30.64
C GLY A 491 -27.52 -60.84 -30.74
N LYS A 492 -27.72 -60.38 -31.96
CA LYS A 492 -28.90 -59.71 -32.55
C LYS A 492 -30.04 -59.24 -31.65
N ALA A 493 -30.37 -57.97 -31.91
CA ALA A 493 -31.64 -57.39 -32.37
C ALA A 493 -32.76 -57.15 -31.36
N ALA A 494 -33.23 -55.92 -31.52
CA ALA A 494 -34.61 -55.45 -31.62
C ALA A 494 -35.30 -54.89 -30.38
N ASP A 495 -35.69 -53.66 -30.60
CA ASP A 495 -36.99 -53.03 -30.36
C ASP A 495 -37.54 -52.88 -28.94
N GLY A 496 -38.07 -51.67 -28.76
CA GLY A 496 -39.18 -51.47 -27.82
C GLY A 496 -39.00 -50.40 -26.78
N GLY A 497 -39.38 -49.24 -27.10
CA GLY A 497 -40.29 -48.29 -26.48
C GLY A 497 -40.44 -48.31 -24.97
N GLY A 498 -40.44 -47.12 -24.40
CA GLY A 498 -40.99 -46.95 -23.07
C GLY A 498 -40.45 -45.69 -22.41
N ALA A 499 -41.18 -44.62 -22.59
CA ALA A 499 -41.12 -43.45 -21.77
C ALA A 499 -41.37 -43.82 -20.31
N ASP A 500 -40.62 -43.26 -19.40
CA ASP A 500 -41.25 -42.93 -18.13
C ASP A 500 -40.58 -41.67 -17.51
N GLN A 501 -41.50 -40.82 -17.13
CA GLN A 501 -41.39 -39.54 -16.52
C GLN A 501 -41.06 -39.72 -15.04
N GLY A 502 -40.13 -38.97 -14.54
CA GLY A 502 -39.86 -38.82 -13.11
C GLY A 502 -39.84 -37.36 -12.72
N ALA A 503 -40.91 -36.89 -12.32
CA ALA A 503 -41.45 -35.69 -11.75
C ALA A 503 -40.51 -34.88 -10.86
N ASN A 504 -40.53 -33.61 -11.12
CA ASN A 504 -40.05 -32.55 -10.29
C ASN A 504 -41.21 -32.08 -9.37
N PRO A 505 -41.12 -32.10 -8.05
CA PRO A 505 -42.16 -31.59 -7.19
C PRO A 505 -41.81 -30.21 -6.64
N PHE A 506 -42.29 -29.16 -7.28
CA PHE A 506 -42.60 -27.87 -6.62
C PHE A 506 -43.09 -26.85 -7.66
N MET A 507 -44.34 -27.06 -8.09
CA MET A 507 -45.20 -26.01 -8.62
C MET A 507 -46.64 -26.55 -8.65
N GLN A 508 -47.44 -26.05 -7.74
CA GLN A 508 -48.90 -25.91 -7.80
C GLN A 508 -49.34 -25.35 -6.45
N GLY A 509 -50.17 -24.39 -6.34
CA GLY A 509 -51.22 -24.03 -7.22
C GLY A 509 -51.79 -22.69 -6.88
N GLY A 510 -52.40 -22.17 -7.90
CA GLY A 510 -53.19 -20.96 -7.91
C GLY A 510 -54.55 -21.15 -7.26
N GLY A 511 -55.19 -20.03 -7.00
CA GLY A 511 -56.56 -19.91 -6.55
C GLY A 511 -56.95 -18.46 -6.64
N ALA A 512 -57.64 -18.12 -7.71
CA ALA A 512 -58.38 -16.87 -7.88
C ALA A 512 -59.57 -16.85 -6.93
N ASP A 513 -59.89 -15.65 -6.44
CA ASP A 513 -61.20 -15.06 -6.18
C ASP A 513 -60.94 -13.73 -5.48
N GLY A 514 -61.28 -12.56 -5.97
CA GLY A 514 -62.62 -12.12 -6.26
C GLY A 514 -63.21 -11.38 -5.04
N GLY A 515 -63.03 -10.02 -4.96
CA GLY A 515 -63.67 -9.26 -3.89
C GLY A 515 -63.29 -7.78 -3.92
N ALA A 516 -63.98 -7.03 -4.77
CA ALA A 516 -64.07 -5.57 -4.72
C ALA A 516 -64.90 -5.14 -3.51
N PHE A 517 -64.66 -3.95 -3.01
CA PHE A 517 -65.43 -3.00 -2.22
C PHE A 517 -64.47 -2.22 -1.33
N GLY A 518 -64.34 -0.93 -1.38
CA GLY A 518 -65.29 0.13 -1.45
C GLY A 518 -64.67 1.25 -0.62
N ALA A 519 -64.36 2.39 -1.20
CA ALA A 519 -64.10 3.61 -0.45
C ALA A 519 -65.37 4.12 0.24
N PRO A 520 -65.23 4.83 1.32
CA PRO A 520 -65.98 6.07 1.36
C PRO A 520 -65.16 7.29 1.79
N ALA A 521 -65.68 8.36 1.20
CA ALA A 521 -65.34 9.74 1.33
C ALA A 521 -65.72 10.36 2.68
N GLY A 522 -65.04 11.44 3.01
CA GLY A 522 -65.66 12.64 3.44
C GLY A 522 -65.82 12.88 4.93
N GLY A 523 -65.15 13.90 5.43
CA GLY A 523 -65.39 14.52 6.71
C GLY A 523 -64.75 15.90 6.82
N LYS A 524 -65.47 16.92 6.36
CA LYS A 524 -65.19 18.33 6.68
C LYS A 524 -65.59 18.62 8.13
N ALA A 525 -64.87 19.44 8.88
CA ALA A 525 -65.44 20.63 9.55
C ALA A 525 -64.36 21.35 10.43
N LYS A 526 -64.28 22.65 10.18
CA LYS A 526 -64.35 23.80 11.09
C LYS A 526 -63.22 23.84 12.17
N GLY A 527 -62.42 24.83 12.24
CA GLY A 527 -62.64 26.27 12.24
C GLY A 527 -62.46 26.78 13.66
N GLY A 528 -61.38 27.51 13.95
CA GLY A 528 -61.18 28.15 15.24
C GLY A 528 -60.07 29.19 15.09
N LYS A 529 -60.44 30.45 14.94
CA LYS A 529 -59.62 31.64 15.05
C LYS A 529 -59.37 31.97 16.54
N ALA A 530 -58.13 32.40 16.87
CA ALA A 530 -57.88 33.52 17.79
C ALA A 530 -56.37 33.82 17.75
N LYS A 531 -56.00 35.02 17.23
CA LYS A 531 -55.38 36.18 17.88
C LYS A 531 -54.19 35.79 18.79
N GLY A 532 -52.93 36.12 18.50
CA GLY A 532 -52.38 37.46 18.34
C GLY A 532 -51.68 37.84 19.63
N ASN A 533 -50.38 37.90 19.63
CA ASN A 533 -49.67 39.00 20.24
C ASN A 533 -48.16 38.98 19.82
N GLN A 534 -47.76 40.16 19.44
CA GLN A 534 -46.36 40.59 19.22
C GLN A 534 -45.63 40.63 20.54
N ASN A 535 -44.34 40.34 20.56
CA ASN A 535 -43.31 41.23 21.08
C ASN A 535 -41.91 40.71 20.72
N GLN A 536 -41.19 41.58 20.07
CA GLN A 536 -39.81 41.89 19.96
C GLN A 536 -38.96 41.52 21.20
N ALA A 537 -37.72 41.09 20.96
CA ALA A 537 -36.47 41.75 21.28
C ALA A 537 -35.31 40.79 21.13
N ASP A 538 -34.42 41.12 20.24
CA ASP A 538 -32.95 41.33 20.33
C ASP A 538 -32.14 40.46 21.26
N GLY A 539 -31.06 39.90 20.67
CA GLY A 539 -29.96 39.36 21.44
C GLY A 539 -29.05 38.44 20.64
N ASN A 540 -28.24 39.00 19.77
CA ASN A 540 -27.04 38.32 19.28
C ASN A 540 -25.92 38.52 20.30
N PRO A 541 -25.16 37.50 20.68
CA PRO A 541 -23.77 37.71 21.04
C PRO A 541 -22.84 36.67 20.43
N PHE A 542 -22.08 37.07 19.45
CA PHE A 542 -20.75 36.53 19.22
C PHE A 542 -19.76 37.67 19.09
N GLN A 543 -18.97 37.74 20.10
CA GLN A 543 -17.56 38.07 20.02
C GLN A 543 -16.74 36.80 20.21
#